data_2e995fd10d12500c89b3f37de788b593
#
_entry.id   2e995fd10d12500c89b3f37de788b593
#
_cell.length_a   1.000
_cell.length_b   1.000
_cell.length_c   1.000
_cell.angle_alpha   90.00
_cell.angle_beta   90.00
_cell.angle_gamma   90.00
#
_symmetry.space_group_name_H-M   'P 1'
#
loop_
_entity.id
_entity.type
_entity.pdbx_description
1 polymer ?
#
loop_
_entity_poly.entity_id
_entity_poly.type
_entity_poly.pdbx_seq_one_letter_code
_entity_poly.pdbx_strand_id
1 'polypeptide(L)'
;MFLKSEGYGAWNGVGTKANSPGDADVLILGIPFDGGAGGQRGAAFAPGRVRSMTGRLKSTSRRGDDLSSIRILDIGDVDVSTFDAMKTFDAIECSCSAVLDGTDSTLVSIGGDHSVTHPILKAVAKRGRTGVIWFDAHPDLLDTYHGFSFSHGSALRRAIETT
;
A
#
# COMPACT_ATOMS: atom_id res chain seq x y z
N MET A 1 -11.67 -11.41 -5.95
CA MET A 1 -11.43 -10.13 -5.27
C MET A 1 -10.74 -10.45 -3.96
N PHE A 2 -9.47 -10.07 -3.80
CA PHE A 2 -8.61 -10.43 -2.67
C PHE A 2 -8.61 -9.38 -1.55
N LEU A 3 -9.71 -8.64 -1.41
CA LEU A 3 -9.83 -7.61 -0.37
C LEU A 3 -10.69 -8.12 0.78
N LYS A 4 -10.17 -8.03 2.00
CA LYS A 4 -10.96 -8.20 3.21
C LYS A 4 -11.66 -6.88 3.53
N SER A 5 -12.93 -6.77 3.19
CA SER A 5 -13.77 -5.63 3.54
C SER A 5 -14.41 -5.81 4.92
N GLU A 6 -13.65 -5.91 5.97
CA GLU A 6 -14.21 -5.72 7.30
C GLU A 6 -14.13 -4.23 7.62
N GLY A 7 -15.32 -3.58 7.58
CA GLY A 7 -15.73 -2.29 8.14
C GLY A 7 -14.70 -1.44 8.87
N TYR A 8 -13.54 -1.20 8.28
CA TYR A 8 -12.63 -0.19 8.78
C TYR A 8 -13.32 1.15 8.60
N GLY A 9 -13.60 1.79 9.73
CA GLY A 9 -14.28 3.06 9.78
C GLY A 9 -13.64 4.04 8.82
N ALA A 10 -14.45 4.91 8.25
CA ALA A 10 -14.00 6.01 7.41
C ALA A 10 -12.74 6.65 8.01
N TRP A 11 -11.90 7.22 7.15
CA TRP A 11 -10.83 8.13 7.53
C TRP A 11 -11.46 9.35 8.20
N ASN A 12 -11.95 9.14 9.43
CA ASN A 12 -12.70 10.10 10.21
C ASN A 12 -11.78 11.27 10.51
N GLY A 13 -12.13 12.44 10.00
CA GLY A 13 -11.41 13.68 10.26
C GLY A 13 -10.50 14.15 9.12
N VAL A 14 -10.33 13.41 8.03
CA VAL A 14 -9.59 13.87 6.84
C VAL A 14 -10.47 13.69 5.60
N GLY A 15 -10.77 14.79 4.92
CA GLY A 15 -11.56 14.77 3.70
C GLY A 15 -13.02 14.35 3.87
N THR A 16 -13.64 14.02 2.77
CA THR A 16 -15.02 13.51 2.66
C THR A 16 -15.00 12.06 2.21
N LYS A 17 -15.90 11.24 2.72
CA LYS A 17 -16.00 9.83 2.32
C LYS A 17 -16.54 9.72 0.89
N ALA A 18 -15.80 9.05 -0.02
CA ALA A 18 -16.32 8.63 -1.30
C ALA A 18 -17.14 7.33 -1.17
N ASN A 19 -18.09 7.12 -2.09
CA ASN A 19 -18.97 5.96 -2.07
C ASN A 19 -18.49 4.83 -2.99
N SER A 20 -17.69 5.16 -3.99
CA SER A 20 -17.14 4.22 -4.95
C SER A 20 -15.71 4.61 -5.34
N PRO A 21 -14.90 3.68 -5.88
CA PRO A 21 -13.56 4.01 -6.40
C PRO A 21 -13.57 5.10 -7.46
N GLY A 22 -14.57 5.13 -8.35
CA GLY A 22 -14.67 6.12 -9.40
C GLY A 22 -15.00 7.53 -8.90
N ASP A 23 -15.55 7.66 -7.68
CA ASP A 23 -15.86 8.95 -7.06
C ASP A 23 -14.73 9.47 -6.16
N ALA A 24 -13.72 8.66 -5.91
CA ALA A 24 -12.65 9.01 -4.99
C ALA A 24 -11.52 9.77 -5.69
N ASP A 25 -10.94 10.73 -4.98
CA ASP A 25 -9.68 11.37 -5.37
C ASP A 25 -8.49 10.54 -4.85
N VAL A 26 -8.69 9.89 -3.70
CA VAL A 26 -7.69 9.05 -3.03
C VAL A 26 -8.31 7.73 -2.60
N LEU A 27 -7.63 6.64 -2.92
CA LEU A 27 -7.95 5.28 -2.46
C LEU A 27 -6.90 4.83 -1.45
N ILE A 28 -7.34 4.29 -0.31
CA ILE A 28 -6.45 3.75 0.73
C ILE A 28 -6.52 2.24 0.69
N LEU A 29 -5.37 1.59 0.57
CA LEU A 29 -5.23 0.14 0.58
C LEU A 29 -4.26 -0.28 1.68
N GLY A 30 -4.69 -1.15 2.58
CA GLY A 30 -3.80 -1.75 3.57
C GLY A 30 -3.17 -3.05 3.05
N ILE A 31 -1.92 -3.29 3.44
CA ILE A 31 -1.17 -4.50 3.09
C ILE A 31 -0.50 -5.05 4.35
N PRO A 32 -1.23 -5.81 5.18
CA PRO A 32 -0.75 -6.25 6.49
C PRO A 32 0.19 -7.47 6.40
N PHE A 33 1.34 -7.32 5.74
CA PHE A 33 2.32 -8.38 5.54
C PHE A 33 3.71 -7.93 6.01
N ASP A 34 4.38 -8.77 6.79
CA ASP A 34 5.75 -8.56 7.25
C ASP A 34 6.63 -9.83 7.18
N GLY A 35 6.28 -10.72 6.26
CA GLY A 35 7.03 -11.95 6.03
C GLY A 35 8.40 -11.76 5.38
N GLY A 36 8.66 -10.58 4.78
CA GLY A 36 9.95 -10.17 4.22
C GLY A 36 10.84 -9.38 5.19
N ALA A 37 10.39 -9.16 6.42
CA ALA A 37 11.15 -8.38 7.41
C ALA A 37 12.44 -9.09 7.84
N GLY A 38 13.53 -8.32 7.90
CA GLY A 38 14.86 -8.83 8.30
C GLY A 38 15.12 -8.84 9.80
N GLY A 39 14.18 -8.38 10.59
CA GLY A 39 14.32 -8.26 12.05
C GLY A 39 13.04 -8.59 12.78
N GLN A 40 12.68 -7.75 13.75
CA GLN A 40 11.46 -7.94 14.53
C GLN A 40 10.22 -7.73 13.66
N ARG A 41 9.30 -8.69 13.70
CA ARG A 41 7.98 -8.59 13.07
C ARG A 41 7.07 -7.64 13.84
N GLY A 42 6.02 -7.14 13.17
CA GLY A 42 5.03 -6.24 13.74
C GLY A 42 4.57 -5.17 12.76
N ALA A 43 5.30 -4.99 11.65
CA ALA A 43 4.93 -4.04 10.60
C ALA A 43 3.56 -4.37 9.97
N ALA A 44 3.14 -5.64 9.95
CA ALA A 44 1.82 -6.06 9.49
C ALA A 44 0.66 -5.38 10.24
N PHE A 45 0.89 -4.87 11.46
CA PHE A 45 -0.15 -4.14 12.20
C PHE A 45 -0.29 -2.67 11.76
N ALA A 46 0.60 -2.14 10.91
CA ALA A 46 0.63 -0.72 10.57
C ALA A 46 -0.67 -0.24 9.89
N PRO A 47 -1.28 -0.93 8.92
CA PRO A 47 -2.52 -0.45 8.31
C PRO A 47 -3.64 -0.20 9.34
N GLY A 48 -3.89 -1.17 10.22
CA GLY A 48 -4.89 -1.05 11.27
C GLY A 48 -4.55 0.05 12.29
N ARG A 49 -3.28 0.18 12.66
CA ARG A 49 -2.84 1.24 13.61
C ARG A 49 -2.99 2.63 13.01
N VAL A 50 -2.61 2.83 11.75
CA VAL A 50 -2.80 4.12 11.07
C VAL A 50 -4.29 4.47 11.06
N ARG A 51 -5.17 3.57 10.63
CA ARG A 51 -6.63 3.80 10.63
C ARG A 51 -7.15 4.18 12.01
N SER A 52 -6.71 3.50 13.07
CA SER A 52 -7.15 3.80 14.44
C SER A 52 -6.76 5.21 14.92
N MET A 53 -5.80 5.84 14.28
CA MET A 53 -5.33 7.19 14.63
C MET A 53 -6.00 8.28 13.80
N THR A 54 -6.64 7.95 12.67
CA THR A 54 -7.21 8.96 11.77
C THR A 54 -8.31 9.80 12.39
N GLY A 55 -9.07 9.26 13.35
CA GLY A 55 -10.10 10.02 14.08
C GLY A 55 -9.56 11.20 14.92
N ARG A 56 -8.23 11.31 15.08
CA ARG A 56 -7.57 12.44 15.75
C ARG A 56 -7.07 13.50 14.78
N LEU A 57 -7.12 13.23 13.48
CA LEU A 57 -6.69 14.15 12.45
C LEU A 57 -7.79 15.17 12.14
N LYS A 58 -7.39 16.29 11.56
CA LYS A 58 -8.29 17.31 11.03
C LYS A 58 -8.08 17.42 9.53
N SER A 59 -9.11 17.89 8.81
CA SER A 59 -9.02 18.14 7.36
C SER A 59 -8.21 19.41 7.06
N THR A 60 -7.03 19.52 7.65
CA THR A 60 -6.15 20.68 7.46
C THR A 60 -4.72 20.21 7.27
N SER A 61 -4.07 20.66 6.20
CA SER A 61 -2.67 20.35 5.96
C SER A 61 -1.76 21.04 7.00
N ARG A 62 -0.49 20.60 7.06
CA ARG A 62 0.52 21.26 7.91
C ARG A 62 0.73 22.75 7.55
N ARG A 63 0.39 23.16 6.33
CA ARG A 63 0.49 24.54 5.86
C ARG A 63 -0.78 25.35 6.09
N GLY A 64 -1.84 24.73 6.61
CA GLY A 64 -3.13 25.36 6.86
C GLY A 64 -4.14 25.22 5.71
N ASP A 65 -3.82 24.45 4.64
CA ASP A 65 -4.75 24.26 3.54
C ASP A 65 -5.95 23.41 4.00
N ASP A 66 -7.15 23.74 3.54
CA ASP A 66 -8.35 22.96 3.79
C ASP A 66 -8.37 21.73 2.87
N LEU A 67 -8.43 20.54 3.46
CA LEU A 67 -8.48 19.23 2.78
C LEU A 67 -9.87 18.60 2.84
N SER A 68 -10.89 19.31 3.34
CA SER A 68 -12.24 18.77 3.55
C SER A 68 -12.93 18.35 2.25
N SER A 69 -12.55 18.92 1.12
CA SER A 69 -13.09 18.60 -0.20
C SER A 69 -12.50 17.32 -0.83
N ILE A 70 -11.38 16.82 -0.32
CA ILE A 70 -10.74 15.60 -0.86
C ILE A 70 -11.62 14.39 -0.55
N ARG A 71 -12.03 13.67 -1.59
CA ARG A 71 -12.86 12.46 -1.48
C ARG A 71 -11.96 11.24 -1.28
N ILE A 72 -12.08 10.61 -0.12
CA ILE A 72 -11.25 9.47 0.28
C ILE A 72 -12.12 8.22 0.39
N LEU A 73 -11.66 7.11 -0.18
CA LEU A 73 -12.23 5.80 0.00
C LEU A 73 -11.18 4.83 0.55
N ASP A 74 -11.43 4.29 1.72
CA ASP A 74 -10.66 3.17 2.25
C ASP A 74 -11.25 1.87 1.70
N ILE A 75 -10.47 1.18 0.88
CA ILE A 75 -10.88 -0.04 0.19
C ILE A 75 -10.52 -1.32 0.98
N GLY A 76 -10.02 -1.15 2.21
CA GLY A 76 -9.70 -2.27 3.11
C GLY A 76 -8.28 -2.80 2.94
N ASP A 77 -8.09 -4.06 3.32
CA ASP A 77 -6.80 -4.73 3.31
C ASP A 77 -6.74 -5.83 2.24
N VAL A 78 -5.56 -6.02 1.67
CA VAL A 78 -5.26 -7.19 0.83
C VAL A 78 -5.33 -8.45 1.70
N ASP A 79 -5.94 -9.50 1.18
CA ASP A 79 -5.94 -10.83 1.83
C ASP A 79 -4.57 -11.49 1.65
N VAL A 80 -3.74 -11.34 2.67
CA VAL A 80 -2.36 -11.84 2.67
C VAL A 80 -2.27 -13.26 3.25
N SER A 81 -1.36 -14.06 2.71
CA SER A 81 -1.03 -15.37 3.26
C SER A 81 0.08 -15.26 4.29
N THR A 82 -0.15 -15.76 5.49
CA THR A 82 0.87 -15.77 6.55
C THR A 82 2.05 -16.72 6.25
N PHE A 83 1.81 -17.74 5.44
CA PHE A 83 2.75 -18.84 5.21
C PHE A 83 3.36 -18.86 3.81
N ASP A 84 2.88 -18.00 2.90
CA ASP A 84 3.29 -17.99 1.49
C ASP A 84 3.45 -16.54 1.01
N ALA A 85 4.70 -16.09 0.95
CA ALA A 85 5.03 -14.75 0.50
C ALA A 85 4.68 -14.53 -0.99
N MET A 86 4.90 -15.54 -1.85
CA MET A 86 4.61 -15.41 -3.28
C MET A 86 3.12 -15.27 -3.54
N LYS A 87 2.30 -16.07 -2.85
CA LYS A 87 0.84 -15.95 -2.91
C LYS A 87 0.37 -14.57 -2.42
N THR A 88 1.04 -14.02 -1.41
CA THR A 88 0.77 -12.65 -0.93
C THR A 88 1.13 -11.61 -1.99
N PHE A 89 2.29 -11.73 -2.64
CA PHE A 89 2.71 -10.80 -3.69
C PHE A 89 1.79 -10.84 -4.90
N ASP A 90 1.34 -12.02 -5.31
CA ASP A 90 0.33 -12.16 -6.37
C ASP A 90 -1.00 -11.47 -5.97
N ALA A 91 -1.44 -11.63 -4.73
CA ALA A 91 -2.65 -10.99 -4.23
C ALA A 91 -2.52 -9.45 -4.20
N ILE A 92 -1.36 -8.92 -3.80
CA ILE A 92 -1.08 -7.48 -3.82
C ILE A 92 -1.10 -6.96 -5.26
N GLU A 93 -0.36 -7.60 -6.17
CA GLU A 93 -0.31 -7.20 -7.58
C GLU A 93 -1.70 -7.21 -8.22
N CYS A 94 -2.48 -8.28 -8.02
CA CYS A 94 -3.84 -8.39 -8.55
C CYS A 94 -4.76 -7.31 -7.98
N SER A 95 -4.71 -7.07 -6.67
CA SER A 95 -5.54 -6.06 -6.01
C SER A 95 -5.20 -4.65 -6.50
N CYS A 96 -3.91 -4.32 -6.57
CA CYS A 96 -3.47 -3.01 -7.07
C CYS A 96 -3.82 -2.83 -8.55
N SER A 97 -3.62 -3.85 -9.40
CA SER A 97 -3.99 -3.77 -10.82
C SER A 97 -5.49 -3.52 -10.97
N ALA A 98 -6.33 -4.30 -10.29
CA ALA A 98 -7.79 -4.14 -10.38
C ALA A 98 -8.29 -2.76 -9.93
N VAL A 99 -7.66 -2.20 -8.90
CA VAL A 99 -7.97 -0.85 -8.43
C VAL A 99 -7.52 0.21 -9.42
N LEU A 100 -6.28 0.11 -9.91
CA LEU A 100 -5.69 1.07 -10.83
C LEU A 100 -6.37 1.07 -12.21
N ASP A 101 -6.82 -0.08 -12.69
CA ASP A 101 -7.52 -0.20 -13.99
C ASP A 101 -8.92 0.44 -13.97
N GLY A 102 -9.52 0.55 -12.80
CA GLY A 102 -10.90 1.05 -12.63
C GLY A 102 -11.03 2.56 -12.36
N THR A 103 -9.91 3.29 -12.17
CA THR A 103 -9.97 4.69 -11.74
C THR A 103 -8.69 5.47 -12.02
N ASP A 104 -8.83 6.80 -12.08
CA ASP A 104 -7.71 7.75 -12.09
C ASP A 104 -7.32 8.27 -10.69
N SER A 105 -7.94 7.71 -9.65
CA SER A 105 -7.66 8.09 -8.27
C SER A 105 -6.20 7.81 -7.88
N THR A 106 -5.70 8.60 -6.94
CA THR A 106 -4.39 8.34 -6.33
C THR A 106 -4.48 7.16 -5.38
N LEU A 107 -3.72 6.09 -5.62
CA LEU A 107 -3.63 4.96 -4.69
C LEU A 107 -2.57 5.25 -3.61
N VAL A 108 -2.98 5.22 -2.36
CA VAL A 108 -2.11 5.27 -1.18
C VAL A 108 -2.11 3.91 -0.50
N SER A 109 -1.00 3.20 -0.58
CA SER A 109 -0.83 1.89 0.07
C SER A 109 -0.15 2.07 1.43
N ILE A 110 -0.73 1.46 2.45
CA ILE A 110 -0.14 1.42 3.80
C ILE A 110 0.34 -0.01 4.01
N GLY A 111 1.64 -0.19 3.94
CA GLY A 111 2.23 -1.51 4.03
C GLY A 111 2.49 -1.99 5.44
N GLY A 112 3.00 -3.19 5.45
CA GLY A 112 3.78 -3.87 6.43
C GLY A 112 5.28 -3.60 6.23
N ASP A 113 6.08 -4.64 5.92
CA ASP A 113 7.48 -4.44 5.58
C ASP A 113 7.67 -3.96 4.13
N HIS A 114 8.90 -3.55 3.77
CA HIS A 114 9.16 -2.93 2.48
C HIS A 114 9.05 -3.90 1.27
N SER A 115 9.03 -5.21 1.49
CA SER A 115 8.86 -6.20 0.41
C SER A 115 7.55 -6.04 -0.35
N VAL A 116 6.51 -5.49 0.29
CA VAL A 116 5.20 -5.25 -0.35
C VAL A 116 5.25 -4.22 -1.48
N THR A 117 6.29 -3.39 -1.54
CA THR A 117 6.43 -2.36 -2.58
C THR A 117 6.72 -2.95 -3.96
N HIS A 118 7.46 -4.06 -4.04
CA HIS A 118 7.74 -4.74 -5.32
C HIS A 118 6.44 -5.10 -6.09
N PRO A 119 5.48 -5.86 -5.55
CA PRO A 119 4.26 -6.20 -6.29
C PRO A 119 3.38 -4.98 -6.58
N ILE A 120 3.42 -3.92 -5.77
CA ILE A 120 2.72 -2.66 -6.08
C ILE A 120 3.33 -2.02 -7.33
N LEU A 121 4.65 -1.87 -7.38
CA LEU A 121 5.33 -1.29 -8.55
C LEU A 121 5.12 -2.12 -9.81
N LYS A 122 5.08 -3.44 -9.67
CA LYS A 122 4.76 -4.35 -10.76
C LYS A 122 3.33 -4.11 -11.32
N ALA A 123 2.36 -3.87 -10.45
CA ALA A 123 1.00 -3.49 -10.87
C ALA A 123 0.98 -2.12 -11.59
N VAL A 124 1.69 -1.13 -11.04
CA VAL A 124 1.76 0.23 -11.61
C VAL A 124 2.42 0.22 -12.99
N ALA A 125 3.49 -0.57 -13.17
CA ALA A 125 4.22 -0.65 -14.45
C ALA A 125 3.39 -1.18 -15.61
N LYS A 126 2.31 -1.93 -15.35
CA LYS A 126 1.36 -2.35 -16.40
C LYS A 126 0.65 -1.18 -17.09
N ARG A 127 0.61 -0.01 -16.45
CA ARG A 127 0.01 1.21 -17.02
C ARG A 127 0.98 1.99 -17.94
N GLY A 128 2.22 1.56 -18.03
CA GLY A 128 3.25 2.18 -18.86
C GLY A 128 4.50 2.56 -18.07
N ARG A 129 5.38 3.34 -18.72
CA ARG A 129 6.65 3.78 -18.11
C ARG A 129 6.38 4.61 -16.86
N THR A 130 6.96 4.19 -15.73
CA THR A 130 6.77 4.80 -14.42
C THR A 130 8.10 5.28 -13.87
N GLY A 131 8.13 6.51 -13.36
CA GLY A 131 9.23 7.03 -12.55
C GLY A 131 8.98 6.70 -11.08
N VAL A 132 10.05 6.36 -10.34
CA VAL A 132 9.97 6.09 -8.91
C VAL A 132 10.81 7.10 -8.14
N ILE A 133 10.22 7.72 -7.11
CA ILE A 133 10.96 8.51 -6.12
C ILE A 133 11.01 7.67 -4.84
N TRP A 134 12.21 7.37 -4.37
CA TRP A 134 12.48 6.48 -3.25
C TRP A 134 13.00 7.26 -2.05
N PHE A 135 12.21 7.33 -0.97
CA PHE A 135 12.60 7.95 0.29
C PHE A 135 12.89 6.87 1.33
N ASP A 136 14.13 6.49 1.47
CA ASP A 136 14.57 5.45 2.39
C ASP A 136 16.02 5.69 2.84
N ALA A 137 16.39 5.19 4.00
CA ALA A 137 17.78 5.17 4.46
C ALA A 137 18.64 4.16 3.68
N HIS A 138 18.02 3.23 2.94
CA HIS A 138 18.66 2.16 2.18
C HIS A 138 18.16 2.14 0.74
N PRO A 139 18.95 1.66 -0.22
CA PRO A 139 18.55 1.56 -1.62
C PRO A 139 17.68 0.33 -1.93
N ASP A 140 17.60 -0.65 -1.03
CA ASP A 140 16.88 -1.93 -1.16
C ASP A 140 17.16 -2.69 -2.47
N LEU A 141 18.45 -2.72 -2.83
CA LEU A 141 18.98 -3.32 -4.06
C LEU A 141 19.71 -4.66 -3.81
N LEU A 142 19.53 -5.27 -2.64
CA LEU A 142 20.12 -6.57 -2.36
C LEU A 142 19.57 -7.64 -3.30
N ASP A 143 20.41 -8.54 -3.74
CA ASP A 143 19.96 -9.70 -4.52
C ASP A 143 19.20 -10.69 -3.62
N THR A 144 19.77 -10.98 -2.47
CA THR A 144 19.13 -11.80 -1.43
C THR A 144 19.44 -11.23 -0.05
N TYR A 145 18.54 -11.50 0.90
CA TYR A 145 18.76 -11.27 2.32
C TYR A 145 18.48 -12.58 3.06
N HIS A 146 19.50 -13.14 3.75
CA HIS A 146 19.44 -14.47 4.35
C HIS A 146 18.91 -15.56 3.41
N GLY A 147 19.30 -15.50 2.13
CA GLY A 147 18.88 -16.45 1.11
C GLY A 147 17.48 -16.22 0.52
N PHE A 148 16.78 -15.19 0.96
CA PHE A 148 15.47 -14.84 0.43
C PHE A 148 15.54 -13.63 -0.50
N SER A 149 15.13 -13.82 -1.77
CA SER A 149 15.23 -12.80 -2.82
C SER A 149 14.14 -11.73 -2.77
N PHE A 150 13.09 -11.95 -1.99
CA PHE A 150 11.94 -11.04 -1.90
C PHE A 150 11.80 -10.42 -0.51
N SER A 151 12.94 -10.10 0.11
CA SER A 151 13.01 -9.44 1.40
C SER A 151 12.71 -7.93 1.30
N HIS A 152 12.53 -7.29 2.46
CA HIS A 152 12.45 -5.83 2.55
C HIS A 152 13.63 -5.13 1.86
N GLY A 153 14.88 -5.62 2.03
CA GLY A 153 16.08 -5.03 1.43
C GLY A 153 16.29 -5.34 -0.05
N SER A 154 15.37 -6.07 -0.70
CA SER A 154 15.42 -6.42 -2.12
C SER A 154 14.28 -5.77 -2.92
N ALA A 155 13.45 -4.96 -2.30
CA ALA A 155 12.21 -4.47 -2.89
C ALA A 155 12.41 -3.69 -4.19
N LEU A 156 13.33 -2.72 -4.20
CA LEU A 156 13.62 -1.94 -5.40
C LEU A 156 14.33 -2.78 -6.46
N ARG A 157 15.23 -3.68 -6.05
CA ARG A 157 15.88 -4.61 -6.97
C ARG A 157 14.86 -5.43 -7.77
N ARG A 158 13.95 -6.08 -7.06
CA ARG A 158 12.89 -6.89 -7.69
C ARG A 158 11.96 -6.04 -8.57
N ALA A 159 11.65 -4.83 -8.15
CA ALA A 159 10.85 -3.93 -8.98
C ALA A 159 11.55 -3.61 -10.31
N ILE A 160 12.82 -3.22 -10.30
CA ILE A 160 13.58 -2.90 -11.52
C ILE A 160 13.71 -4.10 -12.46
N GLU A 161 13.84 -5.32 -11.93
CA GLU A 161 14.00 -6.54 -12.75
C GLU A 161 12.68 -6.99 -13.41
N THR A 162 11.53 -6.56 -12.88
CA THR A 162 10.20 -7.03 -13.31
C THR A 162 9.34 -5.96 -13.98
N THR A 163 9.83 -4.73 -14.06
CA THR A 163 9.21 -3.59 -14.75
C THR A 163 10.04 -3.17 -15.96
#